data_2488c573c9b8cc96402b24b0f72b98fd
#
_entry.id   2488c573c9b8cc96402b24b0f72b98fd
#
_cell.length_a   1.000
_cell.length_b   1.000
_cell.length_c   1.000
_cell.angle_alpha   90.00
_cell.angle_beta   90.00
_cell.angle_gamma   90.00
#
_symmetry.space_group_name_H-M   'P 1'
#
loop_
_entity.id
_entity.type
_entity.pdbx_description
1 polymer ?
#
loop_
_entity_poly.entity_id
_entity_poly.type
_entity_poly.pdbx_seq_one_letter_code
_entity_poly.pdbx_strand_id
1 'polypeptide(L)'
;MTNQQHQLAVQEAVKGKFKGKKVIKSRSVPHYPESAEREFKRVTNGYIRLLKKCLMEELPGIMDEYRREQRSDSRFDASLKLAEKVKNALIKVARELEQKLAKYKLNELVRKVAKLTKVNSLNEWKRVCEDTLGIDLLDDYYNGDFYEDALRRWVDENIQKIKSIPNDTLGSMQKIILDGFREGKTITAIQKEIQKEYSVTRRNAQLLARDQIATLNAQISKLQQEDAGCSKYKWSSSKDSRVRDCHRALDGKIFSWDDPPEMWYETKSGRVYTGRHCHPGEDIACRCVAIPVFDIDTVDVPIKSKKS
;
A
#
# COMPACT_ATOMS: atom_id res chain seq x y z
N MET A 1 21.92 -11.40 -30.74
CA MET A 1 22.55 -10.11 -30.35
C MET A 1 23.06 -10.28 -28.93
N THR A 2 24.32 -9.94 -28.65
CA THR A 2 24.81 -9.90 -27.25
C THR A 2 24.19 -8.71 -26.52
N ASN A 3 24.13 -8.73 -25.19
CA ASN A 3 23.62 -7.58 -24.39
C ASN A 3 24.32 -6.27 -24.77
N GLN A 4 25.62 -6.32 -25.05
CA GLN A 4 26.43 -5.17 -25.43
C GLN A 4 26.06 -4.60 -26.82
N GLN A 5 25.76 -5.47 -27.78
CA GLN A 5 25.28 -5.04 -29.12
C GLN A 5 23.90 -4.42 -29.06
N HIS A 6 23.03 -4.95 -28.16
CA HIS A 6 21.70 -4.40 -27.91
C HIS A 6 21.80 -3.00 -27.31
N GLN A 7 22.60 -2.83 -26.27
CA GLN A 7 22.82 -1.54 -25.59
C GLN A 7 23.35 -0.47 -26.57
N LEU A 8 24.32 -0.82 -27.40
CA LEU A 8 24.85 0.09 -28.43
C LEU A 8 23.78 0.52 -29.44
N ALA A 9 22.93 -0.42 -29.90
CA ALA A 9 21.87 -0.12 -30.83
C ALA A 9 20.82 0.83 -30.22
N VAL A 10 20.48 0.66 -28.96
CA VAL A 10 19.59 1.57 -28.20
C VAL A 10 20.21 2.95 -28.08
N GLN A 11 21.48 3.03 -27.68
CA GLN A 11 22.19 4.29 -27.50
C GLN A 11 22.32 5.05 -28.84
N GLU A 12 22.62 4.37 -29.95
CA GLU A 12 22.67 4.98 -31.25
C GLU A 12 21.30 5.52 -31.72
N ALA A 13 20.23 4.76 -31.49
CA ALA A 13 18.87 5.20 -31.83
C ALA A 13 18.47 6.45 -31.01
N VAL A 14 18.83 6.51 -29.73
CA VAL A 14 18.57 7.66 -28.86
C VAL A 14 19.48 8.84 -29.22
N LYS A 15 20.79 8.62 -29.42
CA LYS A 15 21.75 9.65 -29.81
C LYS A 15 21.34 10.33 -31.12
N GLY A 16 20.83 9.56 -32.09
CA GLY A 16 20.35 10.08 -33.37
C GLY A 16 19.22 11.09 -33.24
N LYS A 17 18.31 10.88 -32.27
CA LYS A 17 17.16 11.76 -31.97
C LYS A 17 17.53 12.99 -31.16
N PHE A 18 18.47 12.86 -30.22
CA PHE A 18 18.78 13.88 -29.21
C PHE A 18 20.19 14.46 -29.38
N LYS A 19 20.57 14.80 -30.61
CA LYS A 19 21.89 15.37 -30.96
C LYS A 19 22.30 16.48 -29.99
N GLY A 20 23.48 16.34 -29.37
CA GLY A 20 24.06 17.32 -28.46
C GLY A 20 23.50 17.32 -27.02
N LYS A 21 22.58 16.44 -26.68
CA LYS A 21 22.11 16.28 -25.27
C LYS A 21 22.80 15.08 -24.63
N LYS A 22 23.24 15.25 -23.40
CA LYS A 22 23.79 14.16 -22.58
C LYS A 22 22.70 13.52 -21.71
N VAL A 23 21.74 14.32 -21.25
CA VAL A 23 20.68 13.89 -20.34
C VAL A 23 19.31 14.28 -20.90
N ILE A 24 18.37 13.35 -20.88
CA ILE A 24 17.00 13.53 -21.32
C ILE A 24 16.08 13.43 -20.10
N LYS A 25 15.43 14.55 -19.78
CA LYS A 25 14.42 14.61 -18.71
C LYS A 25 13.04 14.36 -19.31
N SER A 26 12.37 13.30 -18.90
CA SER A 26 11.00 13.07 -19.35
C SER A 26 10.08 14.22 -18.96
N ARG A 27 9.19 14.58 -19.87
CA ARG A 27 8.02 15.44 -19.61
C ARG A 27 6.78 14.60 -19.33
N SER A 28 6.78 13.35 -19.74
CA SER A 28 5.70 12.40 -19.48
C SER A 28 5.77 11.93 -18.03
N VAL A 29 4.68 12.11 -17.28
CA VAL A 29 4.57 11.74 -15.87
C VAL A 29 3.86 10.40 -15.77
N PRO A 30 4.44 9.37 -15.11
CA PRO A 30 3.74 8.12 -14.86
C PRO A 30 2.49 8.36 -14.01
N HIS A 31 1.40 7.68 -14.31
CA HIS A 31 0.20 7.74 -13.49
C HIS A 31 0.28 6.76 -12.32
N TYR A 32 -0.24 7.19 -11.18
CA TYR A 32 -0.40 6.33 -10.03
C TYR A 32 -1.46 5.23 -10.30
N PRO A 33 -1.25 3.97 -9.87
CA PRO A 33 -2.17 2.85 -10.17
C PRO A 33 -3.45 2.87 -9.32
N GLU A 34 -4.32 3.85 -9.52
CA GLU A 34 -5.55 4.04 -8.75
C GLU A 34 -6.52 2.85 -8.84
N SER A 35 -6.54 2.15 -9.97
CA SER A 35 -7.37 0.96 -10.15
C SER A 35 -6.95 -0.17 -9.21
N ALA A 36 -5.64 -0.37 -9.02
CA ALA A 36 -5.10 -1.34 -8.09
C ALA A 36 -5.38 -0.93 -6.63
N GLU A 37 -5.26 0.36 -6.29
CA GLU A 37 -5.63 0.87 -4.97
C GLU A 37 -7.12 0.63 -4.67
N ARG A 38 -8.02 0.90 -5.62
CA ARG A 38 -9.46 0.63 -5.46
C ARG A 38 -9.74 -0.86 -5.25
N GLU A 39 -9.10 -1.72 -6.03
CA GLU A 39 -9.27 -3.17 -5.88
C GLU A 39 -8.73 -3.67 -4.54
N PHE A 40 -7.57 -3.19 -4.09
CA PHE A 40 -7.04 -3.58 -2.79
C PHE A 40 -7.93 -3.08 -1.63
N LYS A 41 -8.46 -1.87 -1.70
CA LYS A 41 -9.49 -1.38 -0.76
C LYS A 41 -10.74 -2.27 -0.75
N ARG A 42 -11.14 -2.79 -1.91
CA ARG A 42 -12.27 -3.72 -2.00
C ARG A 42 -11.97 -5.03 -1.28
N VAL A 43 -10.77 -5.58 -1.46
CA VAL A 43 -10.29 -6.79 -0.79
C VAL A 43 -10.25 -6.59 0.73
N THR A 44 -9.58 -5.56 1.21
CA THR A 44 -9.45 -5.28 2.65
C THR A 44 -10.80 -4.98 3.31
N ASN A 45 -11.66 -4.18 2.67
CA ASN A 45 -13.00 -3.90 3.17
C ASN A 45 -13.91 -5.14 3.18
N GLY A 46 -13.76 -6.06 2.21
CA GLY A 46 -14.46 -7.33 2.18
C GLY A 46 -14.10 -8.19 3.38
N TYR A 47 -12.81 -8.27 3.69
CA TYR A 47 -12.28 -8.99 4.84
C TYR A 47 -12.84 -8.44 6.16
N ILE A 48 -12.81 -7.11 6.35
CA ILE A 48 -13.34 -6.44 7.54
C ILE A 48 -14.87 -6.58 7.66
N ARG A 49 -15.60 -6.62 6.55
CA ARG A 49 -17.06 -6.87 6.59
C ARG A 49 -17.40 -8.25 7.15
N LEU A 50 -16.59 -9.26 6.86
CA LEU A 50 -16.76 -10.59 7.47
C LEU A 50 -16.57 -10.55 8.97
N LEU A 51 -15.54 -9.85 9.47
CA LEU A 51 -15.33 -9.63 10.90
C LEU A 51 -16.55 -8.95 11.53
N LYS A 52 -17.04 -7.87 10.93
CA LYS A 52 -18.24 -7.17 11.42
C LYS A 52 -19.45 -8.11 11.51
N LYS A 53 -19.67 -8.95 10.48
CA LYS A 53 -20.80 -9.88 10.43
C LYS A 53 -20.73 -10.87 11.60
N CYS A 54 -19.59 -11.54 11.81
CA CYS A 54 -19.39 -12.47 12.91
C CYS A 54 -19.59 -11.79 14.29
N LEU A 55 -19.04 -10.58 14.44
CA LEU A 55 -19.18 -9.83 15.68
C LEU A 55 -20.64 -9.45 15.98
N MET A 56 -21.37 -8.99 14.98
CA MET A 56 -22.79 -8.58 15.14
C MET A 56 -23.71 -9.76 15.44
N GLU A 57 -23.35 -10.98 15.05
CA GLU A 57 -24.06 -12.21 15.37
C GLU A 57 -23.91 -12.57 16.86
N GLU A 58 -22.74 -12.32 17.49
CA GLU A 58 -22.44 -12.65 18.88
C GLU A 58 -22.68 -11.49 19.88
N LEU A 59 -22.67 -10.24 19.39
CA LEU A 59 -22.77 -9.04 20.24
C LEU A 59 -24.04 -8.99 21.12
N PRO A 60 -25.23 -9.39 20.65
CA PRO A 60 -26.44 -9.43 21.49
C PRO A 60 -26.25 -10.30 22.74
N GLY A 61 -25.67 -11.50 22.59
CA GLY A 61 -25.42 -12.42 23.69
C GLY A 61 -24.43 -11.82 24.73
N ILE A 62 -23.37 -11.15 24.24
CA ILE A 62 -22.42 -10.45 25.12
C ILE A 62 -23.12 -9.32 25.89
N MET A 63 -24.01 -8.56 25.23
CA MET A 63 -24.74 -7.46 25.88
C MET A 63 -25.79 -7.96 26.89
N ASP A 64 -26.41 -9.10 26.67
CA ASP A 64 -27.32 -9.72 27.62
C ASP A 64 -26.60 -10.21 28.87
N GLU A 65 -25.41 -10.82 28.71
CA GLU A 65 -24.57 -11.18 29.86
C GLU A 65 -24.11 -9.93 30.63
N TYR A 66 -23.74 -8.87 29.92
CA TYR A 66 -23.40 -7.59 30.51
C TYR A 66 -24.56 -7.04 31.40
N ARG A 67 -25.81 -7.10 30.93
CA ARG A 67 -26.99 -6.70 31.73
C ARG A 67 -27.20 -7.54 32.95
N ARG A 68 -27.01 -8.88 32.88
CA ARG A 68 -27.16 -9.79 33.99
C ARG A 68 -26.14 -9.50 35.10
N GLU A 69 -24.89 -9.33 34.72
CA GLU A 69 -23.80 -9.08 35.66
C GLU A 69 -23.89 -7.68 36.31
N GLN A 70 -24.41 -6.66 35.58
CA GLN A 70 -24.67 -5.33 36.18
C GLN A 70 -25.72 -5.34 37.29
N ARG A 71 -26.63 -6.32 37.31
CA ARG A 71 -27.66 -6.49 38.31
C ARG A 71 -27.19 -7.35 39.54
N SER A 72 -25.98 -7.87 39.49
CA SER A 72 -25.39 -8.68 40.55
C SER A 72 -24.83 -7.79 41.68
N ASP A 73 -25.11 -8.15 42.95
CA ASP A 73 -24.66 -7.38 44.10
C ASP A 73 -23.14 -7.45 44.34
N SER A 74 -22.46 -8.44 43.76
CA SER A 74 -21.01 -8.63 43.86
C SER A 74 -20.27 -8.18 42.61
N ARG A 75 -19.87 -6.91 42.55
CA ARG A 75 -19.19 -6.33 41.36
C ARG A 75 -17.84 -6.96 41.01
N PHE A 76 -17.10 -7.48 42.01
CA PHE A 76 -15.78 -8.06 41.76
C PHE A 76 -15.89 -9.43 41.09
N ASP A 77 -16.69 -10.34 41.62
CA ASP A 77 -16.92 -11.66 41.00
C ASP A 77 -17.66 -11.58 39.68
N ALA A 78 -18.61 -10.63 39.57
CA ALA A 78 -19.31 -10.33 38.32
C ALA A 78 -18.35 -9.88 37.24
N SER A 79 -17.35 -9.06 37.58
CA SER A 79 -16.34 -8.60 36.63
C SER A 79 -15.47 -9.74 36.05
N LEU A 80 -15.07 -10.71 36.91
CA LEU A 80 -14.29 -11.88 36.47
C LEU A 80 -15.10 -12.81 35.56
N LYS A 81 -16.35 -13.11 35.95
CA LYS A 81 -17.28 -13.94 35.17
C LYS A 81 -17.59 -13.31 33.84
N LEU A 82 -17.84 -11.99 33.80
CA LEU A 82 -18.07 -11.27 32.56
C LEU A 82 -16.82 -11.31 31.67
N ALA A 83 -15.62 -11.11 32.21
CA ALA A 83 -14.39 -11.15 31.44
C ALA A 83 -14.19 -12.52 30.76
N GLU A 84 -14.47 -13.62 31.45
CA GLU A 84 -14.39 -14.96 30.88
C GLU A 84 -15.44 -15.20 29.81
N LYS A 85 -16.70 -14.80 30.01
CA LYS A 85 -17.78 -14.91 29.02
C LYS A 85 -17.50 -14.09 27.79
N VAL A 86 -17.05 -12.86 27.93
CA VAL A 86 -16.66 -11.99 26.81
C VAL A 86 -15.50 -12.62 26.04
N LYS A 87 -14.46 -13.13 26.72
CA LYS A 87 -13.35 -13.83 26.09
C LYS A 87 -13.82 -15.03 25.28
N ASN A 88 -14.69 -15.87 25.85
CA ASN A 88 -15.21 -17.06 25.17
C ASN A 88 -16.06 -16.70 23.94
N ALA A 89 -16.90 -15.67 24.03
CA ALA A 89 -17.67 -15.19 22.91
C ALA A 89 -16.78 -14.65 21.77
N LEU A 90 -15.73 -13.89 22.10
CA LEU A 90 -14.79 -13.39 21.09
C LEU A 90 -13.92 -14.49 20.48
N ILE A 91 -13.58 -15.55 21.22
CA ILE A 91 -12.96 -16.77 20.68
C ILE A 91 -13.90 -17.45 19.66
N LYS A 92 -15.20 -17.50 19.95
CA LYS A 92 -16.20 -18.02 19.01
C LYS A 92 -16.26 -17.17 17.75
N VAL A 93 -16.31 -15.82 17.88
CA VAL A 93 -16.22 -14.91 16.73
C VAL A 93 -14.97 -15.18 15.89
N ALA A 94 -13.80 -15.35 16.54
CA ALA A 94 -12.56 -15.63 15.82
C ALA A 94 -12.63 -16.95 15.02
N ARG A 95 -13.17 -18.03 15.60
CA ARG A 95 -13.33 -19.34 14.92
C ARG A 95 -14.29 -19.24 13.73
N GLU A 96 -15.44 -18.61 13.89
CA GLU A 96 -16.39 -18.41 12.81
C GLU A 96 -15.81 -17.55 11.69
N LEU A 97 -15.04 -16.52 12.07
CA LEU A 97 -14.34 -15.68 11.11
C LEU A 97 -13.34 -16.52 10.29
N GLU A 98 -12.51 -17.37 10.95
CA GLU A 98 -11.57 -18.24 10.25
C GLU A 98 -12.26 -19.13 9.22
N GLN A 99 -13.40 -19.75 9.58
CA GLN A 99 -14.17 -20.58 8.65
C GLN A 99 -14.71 -19.78 7.45
N LYS A 100 -15.19 -18.56 7.67
CA LYS A 100 -15.69 -17.68 6.60
C LYS A 100 -14.53 -17.16 5.75
N LEU A 101 -13.37 -16.89 6.36
CA LEU A 101 -12.17 -16.41 5.69
C LEU A 101 -11.49 -17.49 4.84
N ALA A 102 -11.59 -18.77 5.22
CA ALA A 102 -11.11 -19.87 4.37
C ALA A 102 -11.77 -19.86 2.99
N LYS A 103 -13.04 -19.43 2.92
CA LYS A 103 -13.79 -19.26 1.65
C LYS A 103 -13.51 -17.94 0.93
N TYR A 104 -12.86 -16.99 1.58
CA TYR A 104 -12.62 -15.65 1.02
C TYR A 104 -11.49 -15.59 -0.01
N LYS A 105 -10.68 -16.66 -0.11
CA LYS A 105 -9.57 -16.77 -1.07
C LYS A 105 -8.62 -15.57 -1.07
N LEU A 106 -8.29 -15.06 0.14
CA LEU A 106 -7.48 -13.85 0.32
C LEU A 106 -6.20 -13.86 -0.51
N ASN A 107 -5.48 -15.01 -0.52
CA ASN A 107 -4.21 -15.14 -1.25
C ASN A 107 -4.39 -14.89 -2.77
N GLU A 108 -5.45 -15.43 -3.38
CA GLU A 108 -5.74 -15.22 -4.80
C GLU A 108 -6.07 -13.75 -5.08
N LEU A 109 -6.86 -13.14 -4.21
CA LEU A 109 -7.26 -11.72 -4.35
C LEU A 109 -6.08 -10.77 -4.21
N VAL A 110 -5.18 -11.01 -3.24
CA VAL A 110 -3.97 -10.17 -3.06
C VAL A 110 -3.01 -10.34 -4.24
N ARG A 111 -2.82 -11.57 -4.74
CA ARG A 111 -2.03 -11.82 -5.96
C ARG A 111 -2.60 -11.12 -7.19
N LYS A 112 -3.93 -11.11 -7.32
CA LYS A 112 -4.60 -10.37 -8.41
C LYS A 112 -4.32 -8.87 -8.33
N VAL A 113 -4.33 -8.29 -7.14
CA VAL A 113 -3.98 -6.88 -6.93
C VAL A 113 -2.53 -6.60 -7.30
N ALA A 114 -1.59 -7.46 -6.89
CA ALA A 114 -0.18 -7.33 -7.25
C ALA A 114 0.03 -7.35 -8.78
N LYS A 115 -0.60 -8.31 -9.47
CA LYS A 115 -0.57 -8.38 -10.94
C LYS A 115 -1.17 -7.14 -11.61
N LEU A 116 -2.28 -6.63 -11.09
CA LEU A 116 -2.91 -5.40 -11.60
C LEU A 116 -1.98 -4.19 -11.44
N THR A 117 -1.28 -4.08 -10.30
CA THR A 117 -0.29 -3.02 -10.08
C THR A 117 0.86 -3.14 -11.08
N LYS A 118 1.40 -4.36 -11.29
CA LYS A 118 2.44 -4.63 -12.29
C LYS A 118 2.01 -4.19 -13.69
N VAL A 119 0.82 -4.60 -14.13
CA VAL A 119 0.30 -4.25 -15.47
C VAL A 119 0.16 -2.74 -15.64
N ASN A 120 -0.41 -2.05 -14.64
CA ASN A 120 -0.54 -0.60 -14.67
C ASN A 120 0.84 0.08 -14.77
N SER A 121 1.79 -0.31 -13.92
CA SER A 121 3.13 0.25 -13.91
C SER A 121 3.87 0.00 -15.23
N LEU A 122 3.72 -1.19 -15.82
CA LEU A 122 4.32 -1.53 -17.10
C LEU A 122 3.75 -0.68 -18.25
N ASN A 123 2.43 -0.52 -18.31
CA ASN A 123 1.80 0.31 -19.33
C ASN A 123 2.25 1.77 -19.24
N GLU A 124 2.37 2.29 -18.03
CA GLU A 124 2.88 3.65 -17.81
C GLU A 124 4.36 3.77 -18.20
N TRP A 125 5.17 2.77 -17.85
CA TRP A 125 6.58 2.74 -18.25
C TRP A 125 6.75 2.77 -19.76
N LYS A 126 6.01 1.93 -20.51
CA LYS A 126 6.02 1.91 -21.97
C LYS A 126 5.65 3.26 -22.54
N ARG A 127 4.54 3.84 -22.04
CA ARG A 127 4.09 5.17 -22.47
C ARG A 127 5.15 6.25 -22.23
N VAL A 128 5.78 6.25 -21.07
CA VAL A 128 6.82 7.23 -20.70
C VAL A 128 8.07 7.08 -21.60
N CYS A 129 8.48 5.85 -21.89
CA CYS A 129 9.60 5.59 -22.80
C CYS A 129 9.28 6.00 -24.23
N GLU A 130 8.09 5.65 -24.73
CA GLU A 130 7.64 6.04 -26.07
C GLU A 130 7.55 7.57 -26.22
N ASP A 131 6.87 8.24 -25.28
CA ASP A 131 6.73 9.71 -25.26
C ASP A 131 8.07 10.43 -25.14
N THR A 132 9.02 9.85 -24.40
CA THR A 132 10.30 10.50 -24.09
C THR A 132 11.38 10.17 -25.11
N LEU A 133 11.58 8.89 -25.40
CA LEU A 133 12.67 8.40 -26.26
C LEU A 133 12.19 8.10 -27.67
N GLY A 134 10.88 7.95 -27.87
CA GLY A 134 10.27 7.51 -29.12
C GLY A 134 10.65 6.07 -29.45
N ILE A 135 10.76 5.22 -28.44
CA ILE A 135 11.17 3.82 -28.53
C ILE A 135 10.01 2.96 -28.07
N ASP A 136 9.64 1.97 -28.88
CA ASP A 136 8.66 0.95 -28.53
C ASP A 136 9.36 -0.22 -27.80
N LEU A 137 8.95 -0.48 -26.54
CA LEU A 137 9.57 -1.49 -25.70
C LEU A 137 9.11 -2.90 -26.05
N LEU A 138 9.99 -3.88 -25.86
CA LEU A 138 9.68 -5.30 -26.00
C LEU A 138 8.75 -5.75 -24.88
N ASP A 139 7.53 -6.20 -25.24
CA ASP A 139 6.49 -6.58 -24.28
C ASP A 139 6.90 -7.72 -23.36
N ASP A 140 7.56 -8.74 -23.92
CA ASP A 140 7.84 -9.99 -23.21
C ASP A 140 8.92 -9.85 -22.13
N TYR A 141 9.82 -8.87 -22.26
CA TYR A 141 10.90 -8.66 -21.29
C TYR A 141 10.36 -8.38 -19.87
N TYR A 142 9.37 -7.50 -19.78
CA TYR A 142 8.78 -7.10 -18.50
C TYR A 142 7.59 -7.99 -18.06
N ASN A 143 7.11 -8.88 -18.91
CA ASN A 143 6.02 -9.80 -18.58
C ASN A 143 6.48 -11.11 -17.92
N GLY A 144 7.78 -11.45 -18.00
CA GLY A 144 8.38 -12.63 -17.37
C GLY A 144 8.65 -12.48 -15.88
N ASP A 145 9.72 -13.12 -15.44
CA ASP A 145 10.08 -13.26 -14.02
C ASP A 145 10.72 -12.00 -13.41
N PHE A 146 10.94 -10.95 -14.20
CA PHE A 146 11.65 -9.73 -13.83
C PHE A 146 11.16 -9.10 -12.51
N TYR A 147 9.86 -9.18 -12.22
CA TYR A 147 9.27 -8.64 -10.98
C TYR A 147 8.90 -9.71 -9.96
N GLU A 148 9.12 -11.00 -10.23
CA GLU A 148 8.54 -12.09 -9.48
C GLU A 148 8.89 -12.04 -7.98
N ASP A 149 10.14 -11.76 -7.65
CA ASP A 149 10.58 -11.68 -6.26
C ASP A 149 9.96 -10.50 -5.50
N ALA A 150 9.84 -9.35 -6.14
CA ALA A 150 9.20 -8.18 -5.54
C ALA A 150 7.71 -8.41 -5.32
N LEU A 151 7.02 -9.00 -6.29
CA LEU A 151 5.59 -9.32 -6.20
C LEU A 151 5.31 -10.38 -5.14
N ARG A 152 6.14 -11.44 -5.07
CA ARG A 152 5.98 -12.52 -4.09
C ARG A 152 6.14 -11.97 -2.67
N ARG A 153 7.22 -11.25 -2.38
CA ARG A 153 7.44 -10.62 -1.06
C ARG A 153 6.28 -9.71 -0.68
N TRP A 154 5.88 -8.84 -1.59
CA TRP A 154 4.76 -7.93 -1.35
C TRP A 154 3.44 -8.68 -1.05
N VAL A 155 3.13 -9.74 -1.79
CA VAL A 155 1.94 -10.59 -1.58
C VAL A 155 1.96 -11.21 -0.19
N ASP A 156 3.07 -11.83 0.19
CA ASP A 156 3.19 -12.54 1.47
C ASP A 156 3.08 -11.57 2.65
N GLU A 157 3.78 -10.42 2.61
CA GLU A 157 3.68 -9.38 3.63
C GLU A 157 2.25 -8.83 3.76
N ASN A 158 1.58 -8.58 2.65
CA ASN A 158 0.23 -8.01 2.69
C ASN A 158 -0.83 -9.00 3.14
N ILE A 159 -0.68 -10.28 2.85
CA ILE A 159 -1.52 -11.33 3.42
C ILE A 159 -1.40 -11.32 4.95
N GLN A 160 -0.19 -11.25 5.50
CA GLN A 160 0.03 -11.19 6.94
C GLN A 160 -0.56 -9.92 7.57
N LYS A 161 -0.31 -8.75 6.97
CA LYS A 161 -0.88 -7.47 7.43
C LYS A 161 -2.41 -7.49 7.46
N ILE A 162 -3.07 -8.09 6.45
CA ILE A 162 -4.53 -8.18 6.43
C ILE A 162 -5.03 -9.18 7.49
N LYS A 163 -4.34 -10.30 7.68
CA LYS A 163 -4.71 -11.33 8.66
C LYS A 163 -4.56 -10.85 10.11
N SER A 164 -3.70 -9.87 10.41
CA SER A 164 -3.56 -9.33 11.77
C SER A 164 -4.74 -8.41 12.16
N ILE A 165 -5.41 -7.76 11.21
CA ILE A 165 -6.47 -6.77 11.48
C ILE A 165 -7.58 -7.30 12.41
N PRO A 166 -8.13 -8.52 12.23
CA PRO A 166 -9.17 -9.03 13.12
C PRO A 166 -8.74 -9.19 14.57
N ASN A 167 -7.54 -9.72 14.81
CA ASN A 167 -7.05 -9.96 16.17
C ASN A 167 -6.89 -8.65 16.95
N ASP A 168 -6.30 -7.62 16.32
CA ASP A 168 -6.13 -6.30 16.91
C ASP A 168 -7.50 -5.67 17.22
N THR A 169 -8.45 -5.80 16.27
CA THR A 169 -9.81 -5.26 16.42
C THR A 169 -10.58 -5.97 17.54
N LEU A 170 -10.52 -7.30 17.62
CA LEU A 170 -11.19 -8.08 18.68
C LEU A 170 -10.61 -7.77 20.04
N GLY A 171 -9.28 -7.60 20.16
CA GLY A 171 -8.62 -7.16 21.39
C GLY A 171 -9.09 -5.78 21.87
N SER A 172 -9.15 -4.81 20.95
CA SER A 172 -9.70 -3.47 21.25
C SER A 172 -11.16 -3.54 21.71
N MET A 173 -11.99 -4.35 21.06
CA MET A 173 -13.39 -4.51 21.41
C MET A 173 -13.58 -5.17 22.77
N GLN A 174 -12.77 -6.19 23.10
CA GLN A 174 -12.75 -6.79 24.44
C GLN A 174 -12.49 -5.73 25.50
N LYS A 175 -11.46 -4.90 25.30
CA LYS A 175 -11.12 -3.81 26.21
C LYS A 175 -12.29 -2.83 26.39
N ILE A 176 -12.91 -2.37 25.30
CA ILE A 176 -14.06 -1.46 25.34
C ILE A 176 -15.20 -2.01 26.21
N ILE A 177 -15.53 -3.31 26.07
CA ILE A 177 -16.60 -3.95 26.83
C ILE A 177 -16.24 -4.03 28.32
N LEU A 178 -15.03 -4.48 28.65
CA LEU A 178 -14.62 -4.67 30.03
C LEU A 178 -14.39 -3.35 30.78
N ASP A 179 -13.78 -2.35 30.13
CA ASP A 179 -13.60 -1.03 30.73
C ASP A 179 -14.97 -0.33 30.90
N GLY A 180 -15.85 -0.45 29.90
CA GLY A 180 -17.22 0.06 30.00
C GLY A 180 -18.01 -0.55 31.18
N PHE A 181 -17.81 -1.85 31.44
CA PHE A 181 -18.41 -2.51 32.62
C PHE A 181 -17.87 -1.93 33.92
N ARG A 182 -16.55 -1.79 34.05
CA ARG A 182 -15.89 -1.23 35.26
C ARG A 182 -16.33 0.22 35.54
N GLU A 183 -16.50 0.99 34.47
CA GLU A 183 -16.93 2.40 34.52
C GLU A 183 -18.46 2.55 34.67
N GLY A 184 -19.23 1.46 34.65
CA GLY A 184 -20.69 1.48 34.74
C GLY A 184 -21.40 2.11 33.53
N LYS A 185 -20.77 2.07 32.34
CA LYS A 185 -21.35 2.61 31.11
C LYS A 185 -22.64 1.88 30.73
N THR A 186 -23.55 2.61 30.06
CA THR A 186 -24.74 2.01 29.47
C THR A 186 -24.39 1.15 28.26
N ILE A 187 -25.22 0.13 27.96
CA ILE A 187 -25.06 -0.72 26.79
C ILE A 187 -25.00 0.11 25.50
N THR A 188 -25.85 1.14 25.38
CA THR A 188 -25.86 2.04 24.24
C THR A 188 -24.53 2.78 24.07
N ALA A 189 -23.89 3.19 25.18
CA ALA A 189 -22.58 3.82 25.13
C ALA A 189 -21.51 2.85 24.63
N ILE A 190 -21.49 1.62 25.16
CA ILE A 190 -20.57 0.56 24.72
C ILE A 190 -20.75 0.22 23.23
N GLN A 191 -22.00 0.08 22.78
CA GLN A 191 -22.29 -0.17 21.36
C GLN A 191 -21.79 0.94 20.43
N LYS A 192 -21.91 2.22 20.87
CA LYS A 192 -21.37 3.36 20.12
C LYS A 192 -19.83 3.31 20.05
N GLU A 193 -19.15 2.94 21.12
CA GLU A 193 -17.69 2.79 21.11
C GLU A 193 -17.22 1.64 20.22
N ILE A 194 -17.89 0.50 20.24
CA ILE A 194 -17.62 -0.63 19.32
C ILE A 194 -17.82 -0.19 17.86
N GLN A 195 -18.90 0.56 17.57
CA GLN A 195 -19.12 1.07 16.21
C GLN A 195 -18.05 2.07 15.77
N LYS A 196 -17.54 2.89 16.69
CA LYS A 196 -16.43 3.82 16.46
C LYS A 196 -15.15 3.05 16.16
N GLU A 197 -14.82 2.02 16.94
CA GLU A 197 -13.66 1.16 16.74
C GLU A 197 -13.69 0.47 15.36
N TYR A 198 -14.82 -0.08 14.96
CA TYR A 198 -14.99 -0.63 13.62
C TYR A 198 -14.74 0.40 12.51
N SER A 199 -15.17 1.63 12.71
CA SER A 199 -14.95 2.73 11.76
C SER A 199 -13.48 3.12 11.66
N VAL A 200 -12.73 3.08 12.78
CA VAL A 200 -11.28 3.28 12.83
C VAL A 200 -10.57 2.15 12.07
N THR A 201 -10.90 0.90 12.35
CA THR A 201 -10.34 -0.28 11.67
C THR A 201 -10.53 -0.19 10.15
N ARG A 202 -11.73 0.17 9.69
CA ARG A 202 -12.01 0.35 8.26
C ARG A 202 -11.16 1.45 7.64
N ARG A 203 -10.96 2.57 8.33
CA ARG A 203 -10.12 3.68 7.87
C ARG A 203 -8.66 3.26 7.77
N ASN A 204 -8.15 2.57 8.78
CA ASN A 204 -6.78 2.07 8.80
C ASN A 204 -6.52 1.08 7.66
N ALA A 205 -7.46 0.18 7.36
CA ALA A 205 -7.35 -0.73 6.23
C ALA A 205 -7.36 -0.02 4.87
N GLN A 206 -8.08 1.10 4.74
CA GLN A 206 -8.05 1.92 3.53
C GLN A 206 -6.72 2.66 3.38
N LEU A 207 -6.13 3.12 4.49
CA LEU A 207 -4.80 3.72 4.50
C LEU A 207 -3.73 2.66 4.16
N LEU A 208 -3.82 1.47 4.75
CA LEU A 208 -2.95 0.34 4.43
C LEU A 208 -2.99 0.02 2.92
N ALA A 209 -4.19 -0.05 2.32
CA ALA A 209 -4.31 -0.34 0.90
C ALA A 209 -3.61 0.70 0.03
N ARG A 210 -3.73 1.99 0.36
CA ARG A 210 -3.05 3.08 -0.35
C ARG A 210 -1.54 2.98 -0.20
N ASP A 211 -1.08 2.83 1.03
CA ASP A 211 0.33 2.76 1.37
C ASP A 211 1.02 1.60 0.63
N GLN A 212 0.45 0.42 0.70
CA GLN A 212 1.03 -0.78 0.11
C GLN A 212 1.04 -0.77 -1.43
N ILE A 213 0.02 -0.19 -2.07
CA ILE A 213 0.03 -0.03 -3.54
C ILE A 213 1.05 1.01 -3.97
N ALA A 214 1.19 2.11 -3.22
CA ALA A 214 2.21 3.12 -3.49
C ALA A 214 3.62 2.53 -3.39
N THR A 215 3.90 1.79 -2.33
CA THR A 215 5.18 1.11 -2.11
C THR A 215 5.50 0.10 -3.22
N LEU A 216 4.53 -0.75 -3.61
CA LEU A 216 4.75 -1.70 -4.70
C LEU A 216 5.02 -0.99 -6.03
N ASN A 217 4.24 0.05 -6.35
CA ASN A 217 4.46 0.84 -7.56
C ASN A 217 5.83 1.53 -7.57
N ALA A 218 6.29 2.06 -6.42
CA ALA A 218 7.61 2.66 -6.28
C ALA A 218 8.73 1.63 -6.52
N GLN A 219 8.61 0.44 -5.94
CA GLN A 219 9.57 -0.67 -6.14
C GLN A 219 9.64 -1.10 -7.61
N ILE A 220 8.49 -1.29 -8.27
CA ILE A 220 8.44 -1.65 -9.69
C ILE A 220 9.06 -0.52 -10.54
N SER A 221 8.71 0.74 -10.26
CA SER A 221 9.26 1.89 -11.01
C SER A 221 10.77 2.03 -10.83
N LYS A 222 11.29 1.76 -9.63
CA LYS A 222 12.74 1.73 -9.37
C LYS A 222 13.42 0.66 -10.22
N LEU A 223 12.92 -0.58 -10.18
CA LEU A 223 13.45 -1.69 -10.96
C LEU A 223 13.48 -1.38 -12.47
N GLN A 224 12.39 -0.79 -13.01
CA GLN A 224 12.29 -0.39 -14.41
C GLN A 224 13.33 0.67 -14.79
N GLN A 225 13.51 1.68 -13.95
CA GLN A 225 14.40 2.79 -14.22
C GLN A 225 15.88 2.39 -14.07
N GLU A 226 16.20 1.61 -13.05
CA GLU A 226 17.57 1.09 -12.85
C GLU A 226 17.97 0.15 -13.98
N ASP A 227 17.09 -0.77 -14.40
CA ASP A 227 17.31 -1.67 -15.55
C ASP A 227 17.52 -0.89 -16.85
N ALA A 228 16.81 0.23 -17.02
CA ALA A 228 16.98 1.13 -18.16
C ALA A 228 18.23 2.05 -18.06
N GLY A 229 19.09 1.85 -17.09
CA GLY A 229 20.30 2.66 -16.89
C GLY A 229 20.04 4.06 -16.30
N CYS A 230 18.84 4.31 -15.74
CA CYS A 230 18.51 5.58 -15.09
C CYS A 230 18.99 5.57 -13.64
N SER A 231 20.11 6.19 -13.33
CA SER A 231 20.59 6.36 -11.97
C SER A 231 19.86 7.46 -11.18
N LYS A 232 19.05 8.28 -11.86
CA LYS A 232 18.36 9.43 -11.29
C LYS A 232 16.92 9.51 -11.74
N TYR A 233 16.10 10.11 -10.87
CA TYR A 233 14.70 10.42 -11.15
C TYR A 233 14.37 11.87 -10.79
N LYS A 234 13.30 12.40 -11.37
CA LYS A 234 12.68 13.66 -10.97
C LYS A 234 11.45 13.36 -10.12
N TRP A 235 11.37 13.93 -8.94
CA TRP A 235 10.21 13.79 -8.05
C TRP A 235 8.97 14.43 -8.67
N SER A 236 7.84 13.72 -8.67
CA SER A 236 6.55 14.28 -9.04
C SER A 236 5.52 14.01 -7.96
N SER A 237 5.02 15.08 -7.34
CA SER A 237 3.94 14.99 -6.36
C SER A 237 2.59 14.77 -7.04
N SER A 238 1.59 14.27 -6.28
CA SER A 238 0.22 14.11 -6.80
C SER A 238 -0.51 15.44 -7.03
N LYS A 239 0.08 16.58 -6.66
CA LYS A 239 -0.42 17.96 -6.86
C LYS A 239 -1.82 18.25 -6.31
N ASP A 240 -2.34 17.39 -5.45
CA ASP A 240 -3.61 17.61 -4.76
C ASP A 240 -3.42 18.30 -3.40
N SER A 241 -4.52 18.72 -2.77
CA SER A 241 -4.52 19.42 -1.48
C SER A 241 -3.98 18.59 -0.29
N ARG A 242 -3.81 17.27 -0.47
CA ARG A 242 -3.34 16.34 0.56
C ARG A 242 -1.84 16.07 0.48
N VAL A 243 -1.14 16.72 -0.47
CA VAL A 243 0.33 16.61 -0.58
C VAL A 243 0.97 17.32 0.62
N ARG A 244 1.83 16.60 1.34
CA ARG A 244 2.60 17.16 2.46
C ARG A 244 3.55 18.25 1.98
N ASP A 245 3.86 19.21 2.84
CA ASP A 245 4.75 20.33 2.49
C ASP A 245 6.14 19.84 2.06
N CYS A 246 6.67 18.83 2.72
CA CYS A 246 7.91 18.17 2.30
C CYS A 246 7.83 17.69 0.84
N HIS A 247 6.81 16.90 0.48
CA HIS A 247 6.67 16.37 -0.87
C HIS A 247 6.40 17.45 -1.92
N ARG A 248 5.72 18.54 -1.53
CA ARG A 248 5.51 19.71 -2.38
C ARG A 248 6.82 20.44 -2.64
N ALA A 249 7.69 20.55 -1.63
CA ALA A 249 9.00 21.14 -1.76
C ALA A 249 10.00 20.29 -2.56
N LEU A 250 9.78 18.99 -2.66
CA LEU A 250 10.59 18.07 -3.47
C LEU A 250 10.11 17.99 -4.94
N ASP A 251 8.89 18.45 -5.23
CA ASP A 251 8.30 18.39 -6.58
C ASP A 251 9.20 19.05 -7.62
N GLY A 252 9.46 18.35 -8.71
CA GLY A 252 10.33 18.81 -9.80
C GLY A 252 11.84 18.69 -9.56
N LYS A 253 12.29 18.38 -8.34
CA LYS A 253 13.72 18.18 -8.04
C LYS A 253 14.19 16.80 -8.48
N ILE A 254 15.50 16.69 -8.77
CA ILE A 254 16.16 15.47 -9.21
C ILE A 254 16.94 14.87 -8.05
N PHE A 255 16.80 13.54 -7.87
CA PHE A 255 17.48 12.74 -6.85
C PHE A 255 18.09 11.51 -7.48
N SER A 256 19.07 10.91 -6.81
CA SER A 256 19.63 9.59 -7.15
C SER A 256 18.77 8.47 -6.54
N TRP A 257 18.75 7.32 -7.20
CA TRP A 257 18.19 6.09 -6.62
C TRP A 257 19.00 5.55 -5.44
N ASP A 258 20.29 5.95 -5.34
CA ASP A 258 21.17 5.57 -4.23
C ASP A 258 21.11 6.56 -3.05
N ASP A 259 20.55 7.77 -3.27
CA ASP A 259 20.52 8.85 -2.26
C ASP A 259 19.13 9.50 -2.22
N PRO A 260 18.14 8.86 -1.60
CA PRO A 260 16.80 9.41 -1.44
C PRO A 260 16.78 10.57 -0.46
N PRO A 261 15.91 11.59 -0.69
CA PRO A 261 15.82 12.74 0.21
C PRO A 261 15.27 12.37 1.59
N GLU A 262 15.76 13.04 2.62
CA GLU A 262 15.24 12.93 3.97
C GLU A 262 13.87 13.61 4.09
N MET A 263 12.93 12.94 4.76
CA MET A 263 11.58 13.47 5.02
C MET A 263 11.56 14.38 6.23
N TRP A 264 10.75 15.43 6.17
CA TRP A 264 10.57 16.41 7.22
C TRP A 264 9.10 16.87 7.34
N TYR A 265 8.77 17.56 8.42
CA TYR A 265 7.49 18.23 8.61
C TYR A 265 7.70 19.62 9.23
N GLU A 266 6.78 20.55 8.95
CA GLU A 266 6.81 21.91 9.51
C GLU A 266 6.19 21.91 10.92
N THR A 267 6.82 22.64 11.82
CA THR A 267 6.31 23.00 13.15
C THR A 267 6.30 24.50 13.30
N LYS A 268 5.72 25.01 14.38
CA LYS A 268 5.79 26.45 14.72
C LYS A 268 7.23 26.92 14.92
N SER A 269 8.13 26.04 15.28
CA SER A 269 9.56 26.33 15.54
C SER A 269 10.45 26.10 14.32
N GLY A 270 9.89 25.72 13.16
CA GLY A 270 10.62 25.41 11.94
C GLY A 270 10.54 23.93 11.52
N ARG A 271 11.40 23.52 10.63
CA ARG A 271 11.44 22.15 10.08
C ARG A 271 12.02 21.16 11.06
N VAL A 272 11.36 20.00 11.17
CA VAL A 272 11.85 18.85 11.91
C VAL A 272 12.08 17.71 10.93
N TYR A 273 13.32 17.25 10.84
CA TYR A 273 13.72 16.11 10.01
C TYR A 273 13.44 14.81 10.75
N THR A 274 13.01 13.78 10.01
CA THR A 274 12.50 12.53 10.59
C THR A 274 13.53 11.42 10.66
N GLY A 275 14.70 11.57 10.06
CA GLY A 275 15.69 10.50 9.85
C GLY A 275 15.26 9.46 8.80
N ARG A 276 14.08 9.60 8.18
CA ARG A 276 13.60 8.69 7.15
C ARG A 276 13.96 9.22 5.77
N HIS A 277 14.65 8.41 4.99
CA HIS A 277 14.96 8.66 3.60
C HIS A 277 14.01 7.85 2.72
N CYS A 278 13.27 8.50 1.82
CA CYS A 278 12.23 7.85 1.03
C CYS A 278 12.26 8.30 -0.43
N HIS A 279 12.03 7.34 -1.34
CA HIS A 279 11.70 7.63 -2.73
C HIS A 279 10.23 7.99 -2.91
N PRO A 280 9.81 8.55 -4.08
CA PRO A 280 8.40 8.81 -4.36
C PRO A 280 7.57 7.53 -4.24
N GLY A 281 6.52 7.58 -3.42
CA GLY A 281 5.64 6.43 -3.16
C GLY A 281 5.99 5.59 -1.92
N GLU A 282 7.19 5.75 -1.34
CA GLU A 282 7.62 4.96 -0.18
C GLU A 282 7.20 5.55 1.16
N ASP A 283 7.04 6.86 1.27
CA ASP A 283 6.56 7.49 2.51
C ASP A 283 5.08 7.16 2.76
N ILE A 284 4.66 7.15 4.02
CA ILE A 284 3.33 6.72 4.49
C ILE A 284 2.21 7.34 3.64
N ALA A 285 1.39 6.49 3.01
CA ALA A 285 0.25 6.86 2.17
C ALA A 285 0.58 7.89 1.06
N CYS A 286 1.80 7.91 0.59
CA CYS A 286 2.29 8.77 -0.48
C CYS A 286 1.75 8.32 -1.85
N ARG A 287 1.47 9.28 -2.76
CA ARG A 287 1.10 9.02 -4.16
C ARG A 287 2.02 9.72 -5.16
N CYS A 288 3.17 10.18 -4.68
CA CYS A 288 4.20 10.73 -5.56
C CYS A 288 4.76 9.63 -6.46
N VAL A 289 5.25 10.01 -7.62
CA VAL A 289 5.86 9.10 -8.61
C VAL A 289 7.22 9.61 -9.04
N ALA A 290 8.09 8.68 -9.44
CA ALA A 290 9.41 8.98 -9.98
C ALA A 290 9.34 9.12 -11.51
N ILE A 291 9.71 10.27 -12.04
CA ILE A 291 9.83 10.50 -13.47
C ILE A 291 11.27 10.18 -13.89
N PRO A 292 11.51 9.30 -14.88
CA PRO A 292 12.86 8.89 -15.26
C PRO A 292 13.70 10.05 -15.81
N VAL A 293 14.99 10.01 -15.50
CA VAL A 293 16.02 10.87 -16.06
C VAL A 293 17.00 9.96 -16.81
N PHE A 294 16.89 9.91 -18.14
CA PHE A 294 17.73 9.07 -18.98
C PHE A 294 19.07 9.75 -19.25
N ASP A 295 20.16 9.00 -19.04
CA ASP A 295 21.48 9.38 -19.52
C ASP A 295 21.74 8.63 -20.84
N ILE A 296 22.13 9.35 -21.88
CA ILE A 296 22.32 8.78 -23.22
C ILE A 296 23.48 7.78 -23.25
N ASP A 297 24.45 7.92 -22.35
CA ASP A 297 25.62 7.05 -22.32
C ASP A 297 25.35 5.73 -21.56
N THR A 298 24.31 5.68 -20.71
CA THR A 298 23.94 4.49 -19.94
C THR A 298 22.60 3.89 -20.29
N VAL A 299 21.76 4.57 -21.10
CA VAL A 299 20.43 4.09 -21.43
C VAL A 299 20.47 2.72 -22.09
N ASP A 300 19.71 1.79 -21.50
CA ASP A 300 19.55 0.43 -21.99
C ASP A 300 18.10 -0.02 -21.77
N VAL A 301 17.30 -0.01 -22.81
CA VAL A 301 15.90 -0.41 -22.74
C VAL A 301 15.64 -1.52 -23.76
N PRO A 302 14.86 -2.56 -23.42
CA PRO A 302 14.55 -3.65 -24.34
C PRO A 302 13.66 -3.13 -25.48
N ILE A 303 14.23 -2.93 -26.65
CA ILE A 303 13.53 -2.47 -27.85
C ILE A 303 13.05 -3.63 -28.72
N LYS A 304 11.89 -3.46 -29.36
CA LYS A 304 11.47 -4.34 -30.43
C LYS A 304 12.44 -4.17 -31.58
N SER A 305 13.10 -5.26 -32.03
CA SER A 305 13.87 -5.24 -33.27
C SER A 305 12.93 -4.88 -34.39
N LYS A 306 13.24 -3.83 -35.15
CA LYS A 306 12.53 -3.59 -36.41
C LYS A 306 12.67 -4.86 -37.25
N LYS A 307 11.55 -5.53 -37.53
CA LYS A 307 11.55 -6.57 -38.58
C LYS A 307 12.04 -5.90 -39.84
N SER A 308 13.25 -6.27 -40.27
CA SER A 308 13.79 -5.90 -41.58
C SER A 308 12.90 -6.47 -42.69
#